data_d2ae6415d505bc6b13ac325c43721f67
#
_entry.id   d2ae6415d505bc6b13ac325c43721f67
#
_cell.length_a   1.000
_cell.length_b   1.000
_cell.length_c   1.000
_cell.angle_alpha   90.00
_cell.angle_beta   90.00
_cell.angle_gamma   90.00
#
_symmetry.space_group_name_H-M   'P 1'
#
loop_
_entity.id
_entity.type
_entity.pdbx_description
1 polymer ?
#
loop_
_entity_poly.entity_id
_entity_poly.type
_entity_poly.pdbx_seq_one_letter_code
_entity_poly.pdbx_strand_id
1 'polypeptide(L)'
;MTGASPGVRPRDAETLGAFTSGQLRRLGAVAGLSEADTDTYARLLTDLLGAESGRSLALPPPNRTFLSDDHTPVEFSLSFQPGAAPALRVLLEPGCGADSLARNGRVGLETVRAMAKRWNFTTGPLDRVEDLFLPRSPQGPLALWIALELRPGGVPKVKVYLNPAASGPKRTVETVREALHRLGHRQAFAALPPADGYPFVALDLGDWEEPRLKVYLRHDSMTAGLAGRLSRMEPSPHPAAVEDFFLTAAGAGTRVARLDGRPGLTCHSFTDPRSPRPTGFTLHIPVRDYARHDGEALARGVSVLRRYGMDTPVLARSLAALTGRRPEHGVGLIAYLALAHQRDHAPRVTAYLSSEAYAVRPPVVRESRDPVAVR
;
A
#
# COMPACT_ATOMS: atom_id res chain seq x y z
N MET A 1 -19.89 25.41 -37.40
CA MET A 1 -18.54 24.91 -37.13
C MET A 1 -18.61 24.14 -35.82
N THR A 2 -18.72 22.85 -35.94
CA THR A 2 -18.87 21.90 -34.81
C THR A 2 -17.49 21.56 -34.29
N GLY A 3 -17.16 22.04 -33.07
CA GLY A 3 -15.92 21.71 -32.37
C GLY A 3 -15.91 20.24 -31.95
N ALA A 4 -15.05 19.44 -32.54
CA ALA A 4 -14.80 18.08 -32.13
C ALA A 4 -14.12 18.06 -30.75
N SER A 5 -14.78 17.43 -29.77
CA SER A 5 -14.15 17.07 -28.50
C SER A 5 -12.91 16.20 -28.75
N PRO A 6 -11.81 16.39 -28.00
CA PRO A 6 -10.64 15.53 -28.14
C PRO A 6 -11.02 14.12 -27.73
N GLY A 7 -11.06 13.21 -28.71
CA GLY A 7 -11.44 11.82 -28.54
C GLY A 7 -10.51 11.13 -27.55
N VAL A 8 -11.09 10.55 -26.51
CA VAL A 8 -10.47 9.52 -25.70
C VAL A 8 -10.04 8.40 -26.67
N ARG A 9 -8.73 8.12 -26.78
CA ARG A 9 -8.25 6.99 -27.57
C ARG A 9 -8.92 5.72 -27.05
N PRO A 10 -9.38 4.83 -27.93
CA PRO A 10 -9.95 3.56 -27.50
C PRO A 10 -8.94 2.81 -26.64
N ARG A 11 -9.32 2.43 -25.41
CA ARG A 11 -8.51 1.56 -24.52
C ARG A 11 -8.29 0.16 -25.11
N ASP A 12 -8.94 -0.14 -26.21
CA ASP A 12 -8.96 -1.46 -26.87
C ASP A 12 -7.59 -1.95 -27.36
N ALA A 13 -6.63 -1.03 -27.57
CA ALA A 13 -5.27 -1.36 -28.00
C ALA A 13 -4.23 -1.28 -26.86
N GLU A 14 -4.61 -0.84 -25.64
CA GLU A 14 -3.69 -0.68 -24.53
C GLU A 14 -3.68 -1.93 -23.65
N THR A 15 -2.48 -2.40 -23.29
CA THR A 15 -2.33 -3.57 -22.41
C THR A 15 -2.04 -3.15 -20.98
N LEU A 16 -2.33 -4.05 -20.02
CA LEU A 16 -2.04 -3.84 -18.59
C LEU A 16 -0.56 -3.46 -18.35
N GLY A 17 0.37 -4.18 -18.99
CA GLY A 17 1.80 -3.92 -18.88
C GLY A 17 2.18 -2.56 -19.48
N ALA A 18 1.68 -2.20 -20.67
CA ALA A 18 1.96 -0.91 -21.30
C ALA A 18 1.43 0.25 -20.44
N PHE A 19 0.20 0.14 -19.94
CA PHE A 19 -0.43 1.15 -19.10
C PHE A 19 0.33 1.38 -17.79
N THR A 20 0.56 0.32 -17.01
CA THR A 20 1.20 0.41 -15.69
C THR A 20 2.68 0.75 -15.77
N SER A 21 3.41 0.24 -16.77
CA SER A 21 4.81 0.64 -17.00
C SER A 21 4.93 2.09 -17.47
N GLY A 22 3.97 2.59 -18.27
CA GLY A 22 3.87 3.99 -18.64
C GLY A 22 3.65 4.90 -17.42
N GLN A 23 2.78 4.50 -16.49
CA GLN A 23 2.58 5.19 -15.21
C GLN A 23 3.86 5.18 -14.36
N LEU A 24 4.54 4.02 -14.27
CA LEU A 24 5.80 3.89 -13.52
C LEU A 24 6.87 4.85 -14.06
N ARG A 25 7.04 4.95 -15.40
CA ARG A 25 8.00 5.88 -16.00
C ARG A 25 7.72 7.33 -15.61
N ARG A 26 6.47 7.76 -15.73
CA ARG A 26 6.09 9.14 -15.37
C ARG A 26 6.28 9.41 -13.88
N LEU A 27 5.91 8.46 -13.01
CA LEU A 27 6.13 8.56 -11.56
C LEU A 27 7.62 8.53 -11.21
N GLY A 28 8.43 7.74 -11.92
CA GLY A 28 9.89 7.70 -11.76
C GLY A 28 10.54 9.06 -12.02
N ALA A 29 10.12 9.73 -13.09
CA ALA A 29 10.56 11.10 -13.39
C ALA A 29 10.15 12.10 -12.29
N VAL A 30 8.91 11.98 -11.76
CA VAL A 30 8.44 12.81 -10.62
C VAL A 30 9.25 12.54 -9.35
N ALA A 31 9.65 11.29 -9.11
CA ALA A 31 10.47 10.89 -7.96
C ALA A 31 11.97 11.17 -8.14
N GLY A 32 12.40 11.67 -9.31
CA GLY A 32 13.80 12.01 -9.59
C GLY A 32 14.68 10.80 -9.93
N LEU A 33 14.12 9.68 -10.37
CA LEU A 33 14.88 8.56 -10.92
C LEU A 33 15.38 8.90 -12.33
N SER A 34 16.53 8.37 -12.71
CA SER A 34 17.04 8.49 -14.07
C SER A 34 16.14 7.76 -15.08
N GLU A 35 16.20 8.15 -16.35
CA GLU A 35 15.47 7.48 -17.44
C GLU A 35 15.89 6.00 -17.54
N ALA A 36 17.19 5.72 -17.41
CA ALA A 36 17.74 4.37 -17.44
C ALA A 36 17.19 3.48 -16.29
N ASP A 37 17.09 4.05 -15.08
CA ASP A 37 16.50 3.35 -13.93
C ASP A 37 15.01 3.11 -14.13
N THR A 38 14.27 4.13 -14.57
CA THR A 38 12.82 4.01 -14.80
C THR A 38 12.50 3.00 -15.90
N ASP A 39 13.28 2.94 -16.97
CA ASP A 39 13.14 1.92 -18.01
C ASP A 39 13.46 0.52 -17.52
N THR A 40 14.47 0.38 -16.67
CA THR A 40 14.81 -0.89 -16.04
C THR A 40 13.67 -1.39 -15.16
N TYR A 41 13.09 -0.50 -14.34
CA TYR A 41 11.95 -0.85 -13.48
C TYR A 41 10.65 -1.07 -14.25
N ALA A 42 10.43 -0.35 -15.35
CA ALA A 42 9.27 -0.55 -16.22
C ALA A 42 9.30 -1.93 -16.89
N ARG A 43 10.47 -2.36 -17.39
CA ARG A 43 10.67 -3.73 -17.89
C ARG A 43 10.46 -4.76 -16.79
N LEU A 44 11.05 -4.54 -15.61
CA LEU A 44 10.87 -5.42 -14.46
C LEU A 44 9.39 -5.58 -14.10
N LEU A 45 8.62 -4.49 -14.03
CA LEU A 45 7.19 -4.55 -13.74
C LEU A 45 6.44 -5.40 -14.78
N THR A 46 6.75 -5.24 -16.05
CA THR A 46 6.17 -6.04 -17.15
C THR A 46 6.52 -7.52 -17.01
N ASP A 47 7.78 -7.84 -16.70
CA ASP A 47 8.26 -9.20 -16.48
C ASP A 47 7.55 -9.86 -15.28
N LEU A 48 7.34 -9.11 -14.20
CA LEU A 48 6.70 -9.60 -12.97
C LEU A 48 5.19 -9.83 -13.14
N LEU A 49 4.53 -9.11 -14.02
CA LEU A 49 3.13 -9.36 -14.41
C LEU A 49 3.00 -10.59 -15.31
N GLY A 50 4.10 -11.06 -15.91
CA GLY A 50 4.14 -12.24 -16.78
C GLY A 50 3.21 -12.14 -17.97
N ALA A 51 2.45 -13.20 -18.27
CA ALA A 51 1.52 -13.24 -19.40
C ALA A 51 0.44 -12.14 -19.32
N GLU A 52 0.03 -11.73 -18.10
CA GLU A 52 -1.00 -10.73 -17.92
C GLU A 52 -0.54 -9.32 -18.34
N SER A 53 0.76 -9.10 -18.51
CA SER A 53 1.28 -7.83 -19.04
C SER A 53 0.74 -7.53 -20.44
N GLY A 54 0.51 -8.56 -21.27
CA GLY A 54 -0.07 -8.46 -22.61
C GLY A 54 -1.60 -8.39 -22.65
N ARG A 55 -2.29 -8.49 -21.49
CA ARG A 55 -3.75 -8.48 -21.42
C ARG A 55 -4.30 -7.11 -21.81
N SER A 56 -5.24 -7.08 -22.76
CA SER A 56 -5.95 -5.86 -23.16
C SER A 56 -6.79 -5.31 -22.00
N LEU A 57 -6.76 -3.99 -21.80
CA LEU A 57 -7.60 -3.29 -20.82
C LEU A 57 -9.09 -3.23 -21.20
N ALA A 58 -9.45 -3.62 -22.42
CA ALA A 58 -10.84 -3.85 -22.81
C ALA A 58 -11.45 -5.12 -22.18
N LEU A 59 -10.62 -6.06 -21.73
CA LEU A 59 -11.04 -7.25 -21.00
C LEU A 59 -11.20 -6.94 -19.51
N PRO A 60 -12.04 -7.70 -18.78
CA PRO A 60 -12.09 -7.59 -17.32
C PRO A 60 -10.71 -7.81 -16.67
N PRO A 61 -10.49 -7.35 -15.41
CA PRO A 61 -9.29 -7.69 -14.66
C PRO A 61 -8.99 -9.20 -14.70
N PRO A 62 -7.70 -9.61 -14.65
CA PRO A 62 -7.34 -11.03 -14.72
C PRO A 62 -7.97 -11.84 -13.59
N ASN A 63 -8.03 -11.26 -12.40
CA ASN A 63 -8.69 -11.82 -11.21
C ASN A 63 -9.21 -10.70 -10.32
N ARG A 64 -10.07 -11.05 -9.35
CA ARG A 64 -10.44 -10.18 -8.24
C ARG A 64 -9.29 -10.12 -7.25
N THR A 65 -8.39 -9.14 -7.42
CA THR A 65 -7.38 -8.85 -6.41
C THR A 65 -7.93 -7.91 -5.34
N PHE A 66 -7.39 -8.01 -4.13
CA PHE A 66 -7.68 -7.11 -3.01
C PHE A 66 -6.73 -5.91 -2.95
N LEU A 67 -5.79 -5.83 -3.89
CA LEU A 67 -4.76 -4.82 -3.94
C LEU A 67 -5.32 -3.44 -4.29
N SER A 68 -6.27 -3.39 -5.20
CA SER A 68 -6.97 -2.16 -5.61
C SER A 68 -8.48 -2.37 -5.72
N ASP A 69 -9.27 -1.29 -5.68
CA ASP A 69 -10.74 -1.37 -5.74
C ASP A 69 -11.25 -1.71 -7.14
N ASP A 70 -10.49 -1.40 -8.19
CA ASP A 70 -10.77 -1.74 -9.58
C ASP A 70 -10.14 -3.08 -10.02
N HIS A 71 -9.57 -3.80 -9.06
CA HIS A 71 -8.87 -5.07 -9.28
C HIS A 71 -7.62 -4.98 -10.17
N THR A 72 -7.05 -3.79 -10.35
CA THR A 72 -5.72 -3.65 -10.96
C THR A 72 -4.69 -4.32 -10.06
N PRO A 73 -3.85 -5.26 -10.57
CA PRO A 73 -2.88 -5.98 -9.75
C PRO A 73 -1.59 -5.19 -9.49
N VAL A 74 -1.64 -3.86 -9.61
CA VAL A 74 -0.54 -2.92 -9.41
C VAL A 74 -1.04 -1.69 -8.67
N GLU A 75 -0.34 -1.31 -7.60
CA GLU A 75 -0.52 -0.07 -6.85
C GLU A 75 0.83 0.63 -6.71
N PHE A 76 0.85 1.96 -6.78
CA PHE A 76 2.05 2.74 -6.54
C PHE A 76 2.01 3.40 -5.16
N SER A 77 3.14 3.82 -4.64
CA SER A 77 3.18 4.70 -3.49
C SER A 77 4.41 5.61 -3.51
N LEU A 78 4.22 6.80 -2.99
CA LEU A 78 5.29 7.77 -2.78
C LEU A 78 5.48 8.00 -1.29
N SER A 79 6.71 7.85 -0.84
CA SER A 79 7.10 8.01 0.55
C SER A 79 7.94 9.24 0.71
N PHE A 80 7.44 10.21 1.48
CA PHE A 80 8.01 11.53 1.69
C PHE A 80 8.73 11.60 3.01
N GLN A 81 9.89 12.26 3.03
CA GLN A 81 10.66 12.63 4.22
C GLN A 81 11.10 14.09 4.11
N PRO A 82 11.28 14.80 5.23
CA PRO A 82 11.80 16.17 5.20
C PRO A 82 13.17 16.23 4.50
N GLY A 83 13.35 17.18 3.59
CA GLY A 83 14.64 17.44 2.92
C GLY A 83 15.13 16.35 1.95
N ALA A 84 14.30 15.37 1.60
CA ALA A 84 14.67 14.29 0.69
C ALA A 84 13.69 14.17 -0.49
N ALA A 85 14.19 13.69 -1.63
CA ALA A 85 13.33 13.27 -2.73
C ALA A 85 12.42 12.11 -2.30
N PRO A 86 11.19 12.04 -2.78
CA PRO A 86 10.26 10.97 -2.41
C PRO A 86 10.73 9.62 -2.95
N ALA A 87 10.62 8.57 -2.13
CA ALA A 87 10.89 7.21 -2.57
C ALA A 87 9.65 6.65 -3.28
N LEU A 88 9.80 6.25 -4.56
CA LEU A 88 8.77 5.57 -5.34
C LEU A 88 8.78 4.08 -5.01
N ARG A 89 7.58 3.52 -4.83
CA ARG A 89 7.37 2.09 -4.65
C ARG A 89 6.27 1.60 -5.58
N VAL A 90 6.37 0.34 -5.95
CA VAL A 90 5.31 -0.41 -6.63
C VAL A 90 4.97 -1.65 -5.81
N LEU A 91 3.69 -1.89 -5.59
CA LEU A 91 3.13 -3.10 -5.01
C LEU A 91 2.41 -3.85 -6.12
N LEU A 92 2.63 -5.15 -6.24
CA LEU A 92 2.05 -5.96 -7.31
C LEU A 92 1.75 -7.39 -6.85
N GLU A 93 0.84 -8.04 -7.60
CA GLU A 93 0.46 -9.44 -7.45
C GLU A 93 0.96 -10.27 -8.64
N PRO A 94 2.12 -10.96 -8.53
CA PRO A 94 2.75 -11.62 -9.68
C PRO A 94 1.92 -12.73 -10.31
N GLY A 95 1.13 -13.45 -9.52
CA GLY A 95 0.28 -14.53 -9.99
C GLY A 95 -1.16 -14.13 -10.34
N CYS A 96 -1.41 -12.85 -10.66
CA CYS A 96 -2.75 -12.30 -10.82
C CYS A 96 -3.63 -13.00 -11.89
N GLY A 97 -3.05 -13.71 -12.84
CA GLY A 97 -3.79 -14.51 -13.85
C GLY A 97 -3.97 -15.99 -13.49
N ALA A 98 -3.54 -16.42 -12.30
CA ALA A 98 -3.64 -17.82 -11.91
C ALA A 98 -5.10 -18.25 -11.66
N ASP A 99 -5.40 -19.51 -11.97
CA ASP A 99 -6.72 -20.14 -11.83
C ASP A 99 -7.12 -20.43 -10.36
N SER A 100 -6.15 -20.38 -9.47
CA SER A 100 -6.36 -20.63 -8.04
C SER A 100 -5.41 -19.83 -7.17
N LEU A 101 -5.84 -19.55 -5.93
CA LEU A 101 -5.02 -18.85 -4.94
C LEU A 101 -3.73 -19.63 -4.61
N ALA A 102 -3.79 -20.97 -4.63
CA ALA A 102 -2.62 -21.82 -4.46
C ALA A 102 -1.59 -21.65 -5.58
N ARG A 103 -2.04 -21.54 -6.82
CA ARG A 103 -1.15 -21.28 -7.97
C ARG A 103 -0.62 -19.85 -7.95
N ASN A 104 -1.48 -18.87 -7.61
CA ASN A 104 -1.06 -17.48 -7.41
C ASN A 104 0.11 -17.40 -6.41
N GLY A 105 -0.03 -18.03 -5.25
CA GLY A 105 1.02 -18.05 -4.22
C GLY A 105 2.32 -18.70 -4.68
N ARG A 106 2.24 -19.82 -5.44
CA ARG A 106 3.43 -20.47 -6.01
C ARG A 106 4.16 -19.56 -7.02
N VAL A 107 3.43 -18.94 -7.94
CA VAL A 107 4.02 -17.96 -8.89
C VAL A 107 4.69 -16.82 -8.15
N GLY A 108 4.04 -16.28 -7.12
CA GLY A 108 4.62 -15.23 -6.27
C GLY A 108 5.92 -15.67 -5.60
N LEU A 109 5.95 -16.87 -5.01
CA LEU A 109 7.12 -17.43 -4.35
C LEU A 109 8.27 -17.68 -5.33
N GLU A 110 8.00 -18.30 -6.49
CA GLU A 110 8.97 -18.51 -7.55
C GLU A 110 9.57 -17.19 -8.03
N THR A 111 8.73 -16.17 -8.18
CA THR A 111 9.14 -14.80 -8.53
C THR A 111 10.11 -14.22 -7.49
N VAL A 112 9.81 -14.34 -6.20
CA VAL A 112 10.70 -13.88 -5.12
C VAL A 112 12.03 -14.62 -5.16
N ARG A 113 12.02 -15.93 -5.34
CA ARG A 113 13.25 -16.76 -5.44
C ARG A 113 14.09 -16.40 -6.67
N ALA A 114 13.45 -16.11 -7.81
CA ALA A 114 14.15 -15.62 -9.00
C ALA A 114 14.81 -14.26 -8.78
N MET A 115 14.11 -13.34 -8.09
CA MET A 115 14.68 -12.04 -7.69
C MET A 115 15.84 -12.21 -6.70
N ALA A 116 15.73 -13.11 -5.73
CA ALA A 116 16.78 -13.42 -4.78
C ALA A 116 18.06 -13.90 -5.48
N LYS A 117 17.92 -14.80 -6.46
CA LYS A 117 19.03 -15.26 -7.29
C LYS A 117 19.62 -14.12 -8.13
N ARG A 118 18.78 -13.27 -8.74
CA ARG A 118 19.21 -12.17 -9.61
C ARG A 118 19.99 -11.10 -8.84
N TRP A 119 19.57 -10.77 -7.62
CA TRP A 119 20.14 -9.68 -6.83
C TRP A 119 20.91 -10.14 -5.59
N ASN A 120 21.19 -11.44 -5.51
CA ASN A 120 22.01 -12.06 -4.47
C ASN A 120 21.57 -11.71 -3.05
N PHE A 121 20.29 -11.98 -2.71
CA PHE A 121 19.78 -11.87 -1.35
C PHE A 121 19.17 -13.18 -0.86
N THR A 122 19.01 -13.32 0.46
CA THR A 122 18.48 -14.56 1.07
C THR A 122 16.96 -14.59 1.13
N THR A 123 16.35 -15.76 0.90
CA THR A 123 14.94 -16.05 1.16
C THR A 123 14.74 -16.83 2.47
N GLY A 124 15.82 -17.17 3.19
CA GLY A 124 15.75 -18.00 4.40
C GLY A 124 14.68 -17.61 5.42
N PRO A 125 14.47 -16.32 5.74
CA PRO A 125 13.36 -15.92 6.61
C PRO A 125 11.97 -16.23 6.04
N LEU A 126 11.76 -16.10 4.72
CA LEU A 126 10.51 -16.46 4.06
C LEU A 126 10.31 -17.98 4.07
N ASP A 127 11.37 -18.74 3.77
CA ASP A 127 11.33 -20.21 3.72
C ASP A 127 10.94 -20.82 5.09
N ARG A 128 11.35 -20.18 6.20
CA ARG A 128 11.00 -20.61 7.56
C ARG A 128 9.48 -20.50 7.88
N VAL A 129 8.75 -19.67 7.14
CA VAL A 129 7.32 -19.40 7.41
C VAL A 129 6.42 -19.71 6.22
N GLU A 130 6.97 -20.20 5.12
CA GLU A 130 6.25 -20.47 3.88
C GLU A 130 4.99 -21.33 4.10
N ASP A 131 5.11 -22.41 4.84
CA ASP A 131 4.02 -23.36 5.12
C ASP A 131 2.84 -22.73 5.89
N LEU A 132 3.09 -21.69 6.67
CA LEU A 132 2.05 -20.96 7.39
C LEU A 132 1.18 -20.12 6.46
N PHE A 133 1.79 -19.53 5.43
CA PHE A 133 1.15 -18.54 4.56
C PHE A 133 0.78 -19.08 3.17
N LEU A 134 1.43 -20.16 2.73
CA LEU A 134 1.20 -20.79 1.44
C LEU A 134 0.86 -22.29 1.60
N PRO A 135 -0.20 -22.64 2.37
CA PRO A 135 -0.63 -24.01 2.51
C PRO A 135 -1.14 -24.58 1.18
N ARG A 136 -1.34 -25.89 1.07
CA ARG A 136 -1.82 -26.55 -0.17
C ARG A 136 -3.15 -25.99 -0.68
N SER A 137 -4.05 -25.57 0.24
CA SER A 137 -5.37 -25.00 -0.06
C SER A 137 -5.54 -23.67 0.67
N PRO A 138 -4.88 -22.60 0.20
CA PRO A 138 -4.95 -21.31 0.86
C PRO A 138 -6.34 -20.68 0.75
N GLN A 139 -6.74 -19.96 1.80
CA GLN A 139 -7.99 -19.22 1.89
C GLN A 139 -7.71 -17.70 1.94
N GLY A 140 -8.77 -16.91 1.75
CA GLY A 140 -8.71 -15.47 1.91
C GLY A 140 -8.47 -14.71 0.62
N PRO A 141 -8.22 -13.38 0.74
CA PRO A 141 -8.27 -12.46 -0.40
C PRO A 141 -6.96 -12.37 -1.20
N LEU A 142 -5.87 -12.91 -0.69
CA LEU A 142 -4.55 -12.88 -1.33
C LEU A 142 -3.73 -14.09 -0.92
N ALA A 143 -2.73 -14.44 -1.72
CA ALA A 143 -1.69 -15.39 -1.34
C ALA A 143 -0.39 -14.64 -0.99
N LEU A 144 0.22 -13.95 -1.97
CA LEU A 144 1.46 -13.21 -1.80
C LEU A 144 1.46 -11.98 -2.71
N TRP A 145 1.83 -10.81 -2.14
CA TRP A 145 2.15 -9.62 -2.91
C TRP A 145 3.62 -9.25 -2.74
N ILE A 146 4.19 -8.61 -3.76
CA ILE A 146 5.55 -8.11 -3.76
C ILE A 146 5.54 -6.59 -3.82
N ALA A 147 6.25 -5.93 -2.92
CA ALA A 147 6.54 -4.51 -3.01
C ALA A 147 8.01 -4.27 -3.34
N LEU A 148 8.26 -3.39 -4.28
CA LEU A 148 9.58 -2.94 -4.67
C LEU A 148 9.73 -1.46 -4.34
N GLU A 149 10.75 -1.09 -3.56
CA GLU A 149 11.16 0.31 -3.41
C GLU A 149 12.24 0.59 -4.45
N LEU A 150 11.91 1.45 -5.40
CA LEU A 150 12.74 1.72 -6.57
C LEU A 150 13.89 2.67 -6.18
N ARG A 151 15.10 2.30 -6.54
CA ARG A 151 16.32 3.02 -6.17
C ARG A 151 17.18 3.32 -7.39
N PRO A 152 18.02 4.38 -7.35
CA PRO A 152 19.08 4.54 -8.33
C PRO A 152 19.94 3.27 -8.44
N GLY A 153 20.35 2.94 -9.68
CA GLY A 153 21.17 1.76 -9.98
C GLY A 153 20.38 0.49 -10.34
N GLY A 154 19.04 0.57 -10.47
CA GLY A 154 18.22 -0.51 -11.03
C GLY A 154 18.02 -1.74 -10.12
N VAL A 155 18.45 -1.69 -8.84
CA VAL A 155 18.25 -2.75 -7.85
C VAL A 155 17.28 -2.27 -6.77
N PRO A 156 16.06 -2.82 -6.71
CA PRO A 156 15.06 -2.39 -5.74
C PRO A 156 15.31 -3.03 -4.36
N LYS A 157 14.75 -2.42 -3.31
CA LYS A 157 14.47 -3.18 -2.08
C LYS A 157 13.22 -4.01 -2.28
N VAL A 158 13.26 -5.26 -1.85
CA VAL A 158 12.17 -6.22 -1.98
C VAL A 158 11.47 -6.41 -0.64
N LYS A 159 10.14 -6.46 -0.68
CA LYS A 159 9.30 -6.82 0.45
C LYS A 159 8.19 -7.76 -0.03
N VAL A 160 7.85 -8.73 0.79
CA VAL A 160 6.70 -9.60 0.56
C VAL A 160 5.60 -9.31 1.58
N TYR A 161 4.35 -9.40 1.15
CA TYR A 161 3.16 -9.36 1.98
C TYR A 161 2.50 -10.74 1.94
N LEU A 162 2.19 -11.26 3.10
CA LEU A 162 1.68 -12.61 3.32
C LEU A 162 0.33 -12.54 4.04
N ASN A 163 -0.55 -13.49 3.74
CA ASN A 163 -1.89 -13.55 4.30
C ASN A 163 -1.95 -14.43 5.56
N PRO A 164 -2.13 -13.87 6.77
CA PRO A 164 -2.24 -14.67 7.98
C PRO A 164 -3.48 -15.57 8.04
N ALA A 165 -4.51 -15.28 7.23
CA ALA A 165 -5.73 -16.08 7.15
C ALA A 165 -5.64 -17.22 6.11
N ALA A 166 -4.46 -17.48 5.54
CA ALA A 166 -4.28 -18.51 4.49
C ALA A 166 -4.73 -19.91 4.91
N SER A 167 -4.57 -20.27 6.18
CA SER A 167 -5.06 -21.52 6.75
C SER A 167 -6.46 -21.43 7.38
N GLY A 168 -7.21 -20.38 7.05
CA GLY A 168 -8.55 -20.07 7.54
C GLY A 168 -8.58 -18.92 8.56
N PRO A 169 -9.68 -18.14 8.58
CA PRO A 169 -9.78 -16.92 9.40
C PRO A 169 -9.66 -17.18 10.91
N LYS A 170 -10.07 -18.36 11.39
CA LYS A 170 -9.96 -18.74 12.81
C LYS A 170 -8.52 -18.97 13.25
N ARG A 171 -7.60 -19.24 12.32
CA ARG A 171 -6.19 -19.51 12.61
C ARG A 171 -5.30 -18.28 12.48
N THR A 172 -5.84 -17.14 12.09
CA THR A 172 -5.08 -15.91 11.83
C THR A 172 -4.17 -15.51 12.99
N VAL A 173 -4.68 -15.49 14.21
CA VAL A 173 -3.93 -15.12 15.41
C VAL A 173 -2.79 -16.11 15.68
N GLU A 174 -3.06 -17.40 15.56
CA GLU A 174 -2.06 -18.47 15.72
C GLU A 174 -0.96 -18.35 14.65
N THR A 175 -1.34 -18.12 13.40
CA THR A 175 -0.41 -17.93 12.28
C THR A 175 0.53 -16.75 12.51
N VAL A 176 0.02 -15.60 12.96
CA VAL A 176 0.86 -14.43 13.29
C VAL A 176 1.81 -14.72 14.43
N ARG A 177 1.32 -15.37 15.52
CA ARG A 177 2.13 -15.74 16.68
C ARG A 177 3.25 -16.70 16.29
N GLU A 178 2.93 -17.74 15.52
CA GLU A 178 3.89 -18.74 15.08
C GLU A 178 4.92 -18.15 14.12
N ALA A 179 4.51 -17.28 13.19
CA ALA A 179 5.44 -16.58 12.31
C ALA A 179 6.45 -15.73 13.09
N LEU A 180 5.97 -14.95 14.06
CA LEU A 180 6.83 -14.17 14.95
C LEU A 180 7.80 -15.09 15.72
N HIS A 181 7.32 -16.22 16.23
CA HIS A 181 8.13 -17.19 16.98
C HIS A 181 9.25 -17.78 16.10
N ARG A 182 8.92 -18.29 14.90
CA ARG A 182 9.89 -18.88 13.96
C ARG A 182 10.93 -17.87 13.45
N LEU A 183 10.56 -16.59 13.39
CA LEU A 183 11.45 -15.50 13.00
C LEU A 183 12.20 -14.88 14.19
N GLY A 184 12.18 -15.52 15.36
CA GLY A 184 12.97 -15.12 16.53
C GLY A 184 12.27 -14.13 17.46
N HIS A 185 11.16 -13.50 17.04
CA HIS A 185 10.43 -12.47 17.80
C HIS A 185 9.40 -13.04 18.78
N ARG A 186 9.82 -13.94 19.68
CA ARG A 186 8.94 -14.75 20.55
C ARG A 186 7.97 -13.95 21.44
N GLN A 187 8.41 -12.78 21.91
CA GLN A 187 7.62 -11.95 22.82
C GLN A 187 6.83 -10.83 22.08
N ALA A 188 7.09 -10.62 20.79
CA ALA A 188 6.53 -9.51 20.02
C ALA A 188 4.99 -9.55 19.92
N PHE A 189 4.38 -10.75 19.85
CA PHE A 189 2.92 -10.89 19.76
C PHE A 189 2.22 -10.31 21.00
N ALA A 190 2.74 -10.56 22.19
CA ALA A 190 2.18 -10.04 23.45
C ALA A 190 2.31 -8.50 23.56
N ALA A 191 3.26 -7.90 22.85
CA ALA A 191 3.44 -6.46 22.83
C ALA A 191 2.53 -5.73 21.84
N LEU A 192 1.84 -6.44 20.93
CA LEU A 192 0.90 -5.82 19.99
C LEU A 192 -0.32 -5.24 20.71
N PRO A 193 -0.89 -4.12 20.26
CA PRO A 193 -2.14 -3.60 20.80
C PRO A 193 -3.32 -4.51 20.39
N PRO A 194 -4.49 -4.41 21.07
CA PRO A 194 -5.72 -5.04 20.64
C PRO A 194 -6.08 -4.64 19.21
N ALA A 195 -6.62 -5.57 18.44
CA ALA A 195 -6.99 -5.37 17.04
C ALA A 195 -8.21 -6.24 16.67
N ASP A 196 -8.99 -5.80 15.68
CA ASP A 196 -10.12 -6.53 15.13
C ASP A 196 -9.70 -7.56 14.07
N GLY A 197 -8.42 -7.56 13.66
CA GLY A 197 -7.87 -8.53 12.73
C GLY A 197 -6.42 -8.24 12.33
N TYR A 198 -5.84 -9.20 11.61
CA TYR A 198 -4.46 -9.16 11.13
C TYR A 198 -4.46 -9.39 9.61
N PRO A 199 -4.59 -8.33 8.79
CA PRO A 199 -4.71 -8.49 7.34
C PRO A 199 -3.42 -8.95 6.66
N PHE A 200 -2.25 -8.55 7.19
CA PHE A 200 -0.95 -8.83 6.57
C PHE A 200 0.13 -9.08 7.61
N VAL A 201 1.05 -9.98 7.26
CA VAL A 201 2.44 -10.00 7.74
C VAL A 201 3.34 -9.66 6.57
N ALA A 202 4.36 -8.82 6.77
CA ALA A 202 5.29 -8.50 5.70
C ALA A 202 6.74 -8.64 6.15
N LEU A 203 7.58 -9.12 5.22
CA LEU A 203 9.02 -9.30 5.39
C LEU A 203 9.78 -8.42 4.40
N ASP A 204 10.70 -7.60 4.88
CA ASP A 204 11.69 -6.96 4.02
C ASP A 204 12.77 -8.01 3.72
N LEU A 205 13.02 -8.28 2.43
CA LEU A 205 14.02 -9.24 1.98
C LEU A 205 15.28 -8.52 1.48
N GLY A 206 16.45 -9.04 1.84
CA GLY A 206 17.73 -8.44 1.51
C GLY A 206 18.89 -9.29 2.02
N ASP A 207 20.10 -8.71 1.94
CA ASP A 207 21.33 -9.32 2.43
C ASP A 207 21.53 -9.01 3.93
N TRP A 208 20.66 -9.56 4.76
CA TRP A 208 20.74 -9.50 6.24
C TRP A 208 20.17 -10.79 6.85
N GLU A 209 20.75 -11.22 7.95
CA GLU A 209 20.33 -12.45 8.65
C GLU A 209 18.90 -12.33 9.21
N GLU A 210 18.54 -11.16 9.71
CA GLU A 210 17.26 -10.90 10.34
C GLU A 210 16.50 -9.81 9.58
N PRO A 211 15.40 -10.17 8.89
CA PRO A 211 14.61 -9.22 8.14
C PRO A 211 13.82 -8.33 9.08
N ARG A 212 13.50 -7.11 8.60
CA ARG A 212 12.47 -6.32 9.24
C ARG A 212 11.12 -6.98 9.03
N LEU A 213 10.55 -7.47 10.12
CA LEU A 213 9.22 -8.04 10.15
C LEU A 213 8.17 -6.95 10.45
N LYS A 214 7.02 -7.01 9.79
CA LYS A 214 5.90 -6.10 9.99
C LYS A 214 4.61 -6.87 10.21
N VAL A 215 3.87 -6.51 11.25
CA VAL A 215 2.52 -7.01 11.52
C VAL A 215 1.53 -5.86 11.30
N TYR A 216 0.55 -6.08 10.43
CA TYR A 216 -0.53 -5.14 10.17
C TYR A 216 -1.75 -5.53 10.97
N LEU A 217 -2.35 -4.54 11.63
CA LEU A 217 -3.52 -4.70 12.49
C LEU A 217 -4.67 -3.88 11.92
N ARG A 218 -5.85 -4.47 11.88
CA ARG A 218 -7.10 -3.83 11.45
C ARG A 218 -7.85 -3.30 12.67
N HIS A 219 -8.45 -2.10 12.51
CA HIS A 219 -9.25 -1.45 13.53
C HIS A 219 -10.54 -0.92 12.91
N ASP A 220 -11.67 -1.62 13.17
CA ASP A 220 -12.93 -1.42 12.45
C ASP A 220 -13.65 -0.10 12.79
N SER A 221 -13.49 0.42 13.96
CA SER A 221 -14.14 1.67 14.40
C SER A 221 -13.13 2.64 15.00
N MET A 222 -12.01 2.86 14.29
CA MET A 222 -10.92 3.70 14.77
C MET A 222 -11.36 5.15 14.96
N THR A 223 -11.04 5.72 16.12
CA THR A 223 -11.15 7.14 16.42
C THR A 223 -9.77 7.78 16.53
N ALA A 224 -9.67 9.11 16.46
CA ALA A 224 -8.42 9.83 16.65
C ALA A 224 -7.75 9.47 17.98
N GLY A 225 -8.50 9.52 19.09
CA GLY A 225 -7.97 9.19 20.42
C GLY A 225 -7.55 7.72 20.55
N LEU A 226 -8.20 6.76 19.85
CA LEU A 226 -7.71 5.38 19.78
C LEU A 226 -6.39 5.33 19.00
N ALA A 227 -6.33 5.94 17.82
CA ALA A 227 -5.13 5.95 16.99
C ALA A 227 -3.88 6.47 17.75
N GLY A 228 -4.03 7.55 18.53
CA GLY A 228 -2.97 8.10 19.37
C GLY A 228 -2.42 7.14 20.43
N ARG A 229 -3.18 6.11 20.83
CA ARG A 229 -2.78 5.14 21.85
C ARG A 229 -2.34 3.77 21.33
N LEU A 230 -2.33 3.55 20.00
CA LEU A 230 -2.02 2.23 19.41
C LEU A 230 -0.53 1.96 19.27
N SER A 231 0.34 2.97 19.31
CA SER A 231 1.78 2.74 19.25
C SER A 231 2.26 1.91 20.44
N ARG A 232 3.20 1.01 20.17
CA ARG A 232 3.91 0.18 21.18
C ARG A 232 5.42 0.34 21.07
N MET A 233 5.89 1.22 20.17
CA MET A 233 7.33 1.50 20.04
C MET A 233 7.84 2.36 21.20
N GLU A 234 9.14 2.37 21.40
CA GLU A 234 9.82 3.21 22.39
C GLU A 234 11.06 3.87 21.77
N PRO A 235 11.17 5.22 21.86
CA PRO A 235 10.14 6.13 22.36
C PRO A 235 8.88 6.11 21.48
N SER A 236 7.72 6.25 22.11
CA SER A 236 6.45 6.32 21.39
C SER A 236 6.28 7.69 20.71
N PRO A 237 5.67 7.77 19.52
CA PRO A 237 5.27 9.05 18.96
C PRO A 237 4.29 9.76 19.89
N HIS A 238 4.34 11.08 19.90
CA HIS A 238 3.43 11.88 20.72
C HIS A 238 1.97 11.64 20.29
N PRO A 239 1.06 11.22 21.18
CA PRO A 239 -0.31 10.87 20.82
C PRO A 239 -1.03 11.96 20.00
N ALA A 240 -0.89 13.24 20.41
CA ALA A 240 -1.51 14.35 19.69
C ALA A 240 -1.03 14.49 18.24
N ALA A 241 0.20 14.13 17.91
CA ALA A 241 0.70 14.17 16.54
C ALA A 241 0.03 13.08 15.67
N VAL A 242 -0.22 11.91 16.25
CA VAL A 242 -0.92 10.80 15.59
C VAL A 242 -2.41 11.12 15.41
N GLU A 243 -3.06 11.67 16.45
CA GLU A 243 -4.46 12.13 16.43
C GLU A 243 -4.70 13.16 15.34
N ASP A 244 -3.83 14.10 15.23
CA ASP A 244 -3.84 15.22 14.32
C ASP A 244 -3.64 14.79 12.86
N PHE A 245 -2.71 13.83 12.62
CA PHE A 245 -2.62 13.16 11.33
C PHE A 245 -3.92 12.44 10.98
N PHE A 246 -4.50 11.69 11.94
CA PHE A 246 -5.78 10.99 11.74
C PHE A 246 -6.86 11.97 11.31
N LEU A 247 -7.07 13.05 12.06
CA LEU A 247 -8.12 14.04 11.79
C LEU A 247 -7.94 14.70 10.42
N THR A 248 -6.71 15.05 10.06
CA THR A 248 -6.40 15.65 8.76
C THR A 248 -6.65 14.68 7.62
N ALA A 249 -6.14 13.45 7.71
CA ALA A 249 -6.26 12.45 6.66
C ALA A 249 -7.71 11.94 6.49
N ALA A 250 -8.44 11.73 7.58
CA ALA A 250 -9.85 11.34 7.56
C ALA A 250 -10.79 12.49 7.14
N GLY A 251 -10.32 13.75 7.17
CA GLY A 251 -11.13 14.93 6.85
C GLY A 251 -12.16 15.26 7.92
N ALA A 252 -11.84 14.92 9.15
CA ALA A 252 -12.75 15.05 10.25
C ALA A 252 -12.48 16.36 11.01
N GLY A 253 -13.47 17.25 11.03
CA GLY A 253 -13.36 18.53 11.72
C GLY A 253 -13.39 18.45 13.25
N THR A 254 -13.62 17.29 13.86
CA THR A 254 -13.76 17.11 15.30
C THR A 254 -13.10 15.85 15.83
N ARG A 255 -12.70 15.86 17.12
CA ARG A 255 -12.11 14.71 17.84
C ARG A 255 -13.00 13.45 17.92
N VAL A 256 -14.29 13.58 17.62
CA VAL A 256 -15.29 12.50 17.67
C VAL A 256 -15.35 11.71 16.37
N ALA A 257 -14.58 12.11 15.37
CA ALA A 257 -14.55 11.42 14.08
C ALA A 257 -14.11 9.96 14.24
N ARG A 258 -14.91 9.10 13.65
CA ARG A 258 -14.70 7.65 13.62
C ARG A 258 -14.61 7.18 12.17
N LEU A 259 -13.76 6.20 11.91
CA LEU A 259 -13.80 5.46 10.66
C LEU A 259 -14.87 4.38 10.80
N ASP A 260 -16.05 4.59 10.23
CA ASP A 260 -17.22 3.71 10.29
C ASP A 260 -17.48 2.96 8.96
N GLY A 261 -16.66 3.23 7.95
CA GLY A 261 -16.62 2.51 6.68
C GLY A 261 -15.41 1.56 6.60
N ARG A 262 -14.48 1.82 5.67
CA ARG A 262 -13.25 1.03 5.58
C ARG A 262 -12.38 1.24 6.83
N PRO A 263 -11.86 0.15 7.44
CA PRO A 263 -11.09 0.23 8.67
C PRO A 263 -9.75 0.95 8.50
N GLY A 264 -9.30 1.61 9.57
CA GLY A 264 -7.93 2.06 9.70
C GLY A 264 -6.98 0.88 9.96
N LEU A 265 -5.73 1.00 9.51
CA LEU A 265 -4.72 0.00 9.79
C LEU A 265 -3.57 0.59 10.58
N THR A 266 -3.03 -0.20 11.52
CA THR A 266 -1.71 0.08 12.09
C THR A 266 -0.71 -0.98 11.66
N CYS A 267 0.56 -0.60 11.58
CA CYS A 267 1.65 -1.52 11.28
C CYS A 267 2.73 -1.36 12.34
N HIS A 268 3.13 -2.47 12.94
CA HIS A 268 4.20 -2.56 13.92
C HIS A 268 5.39 -3.28 13.30
N SER A 269 6.57 -2.62 13.31
CA SER A 269 7.80 -3.16 12.71
C SER A 269 8.74 -3.65 13.79
N PHE A 270 9.33 -4.82 13.59
CA PHE A 270 10.30 -5.46 14.48
C PHE A 270 11.60 -5.69 13.70
N THR A 271 12.74 -5.33 14.30
CA THR A 271 14.08 -5.48 13.73
C THR A 271 15.07 -6.11 14.73
N ASP A 272 14.74 -6.16 16.01
CA ASP A 272 15.57 -6.75 17.06
C ASP A 272 14.79 -7.90 17.74
N PRO A 273 15.19 -9.17 17.51
CA PRO A 273 14.53 -10.31 18.14
C PRO A 273 14.61 -10.34 19.67
N ARG A 274 15.60 -9.64 20.25
CA ARG A 274 15.77 -9.53 21.71
C ARG A 274 14.81 -8.56 22.34
N SER A 275 14.21 -7.66 21.55
CA SER A 275 13.23 -6.68 22.04
C SER A 275 11.81 -7.14 21.76
N PRO A 276 10.92 -7.18 22.78
CA PRO A 276 9.50 -7.45 22.54
C PRO A 276 8.81 -6.24 21.86
N ARG A 277 9.40 -5.04 21.96
CA ARG A 277 8.78 -3.81 21.49
C ARG A 277 9.10 -3.55 20.03
N PRO A 278 8.12 -3.05 19.23
CA PRO A 278 8.38 -2.67 17.86
C PRO A 278 9.34 -1.47 17.79
N THR A 279 10.16 -1.45 16.76
CA THR A 279 11.06 -0.33 16.43
C THR A 279 10.42 0.70 15.51
N GLY A 280 9.20 0.42 15.02
CA GLY A 280 8.44 1.34 14.18
C GLY A 280 6.94 1.14 14.31
N PHE A 281 6.23 2.25 14.10
CA PHE A 281 4.77 2.33 14.10
C PHE A 281 4.33 3.09 12.85
N THR A 282 3.27 2.62 12.18
CA THR A 282 2.67 3.32 11.06
C THR A 282 1.15 3.28 11.18
N LEU A 283 0.51 4.43 11.08
CA LEU A 283 -0.94 4.56 10.97
C LEU A 283 -1.32 4.78 9.50
N HIS A 284 -2.27 3.99 8.99
CA HIS A 284 -2.81 4.10 7.62
C HIS A 284 -4.28 4.48 7.67
N ILE A 285 -4.64 5.55 6.97
CA ILE A 285 -6.02 6.04 6.84
C ILE A 285 -6.48 5.83 5.40
N PRO A 286 -7.59 5.10 5.16
CA PRO A 286 -8.13 4.83 3.82
C PRO A 286 -8.88 6.04 3.27
N VAL A 287 -8.15 7.06 2.83
CA VAL A 287 -8.70 8.37 2.42
C VAL A 287 -9.78 8.25 1.36
N ARG A 288 -9.66 7.25 0.47
CA ARG A 288 -10.60 6.98 -0.63
C ARG A 288 -12.05 6.72 -0.20
N ASP A 289 -12.29 6.32 1.05
CA ASP A 289 -13.65 6.08 1.55
C ASP A 289 -14.18 7.23 2.40
N TYR A 290 -13.32 8.22 2.68
CA TYR A 290 -13.65 9.38 3.52
C TYR A 290 -13.51 10.71 2.79
N ALA A 291 -13.08 10.72 1.54
CA ALA A 291 -13.07 11.88 0.64
C ALA A 291 -14.21 11.76 -0.38
N ARG A 292 -14.79 12.89 -0.77
CA ARG A 292 -15.84 12.94 -1.81
C ARG A 292 -15.27 12.68 -3.21
N HIS A 293 -14.07 13.16 -3.46
CA HIS A 293 -13.32 13.04 -4.72
C HIS A 293 -11.82 13.20 -4.46
N ASP A 294 -11.00 12.85 -5.44
CA ASP A 294 -9.54 12.89 -5.28
C ASP A 294 -8.96 14.29 -5.09
N GLY A 295 -9.65 15.35 -5.51
CA GLY A 295 -9.25 16.74 -5.22
C GLY A 295 -9.28 17.03 -3.70
N GLU A 296 -10.29 16.50 -2.98
CA GLU A 296 -10.35 16.58 -1.53
C GLU A 296 -9.26 15.73 -0.87
N ALA A 297 -9.05 14.49 -1.35
CA ALA A 297 -7.98 13.62 -0.87
C ALA A 297 -6.59 14.24 -1.07
N LEU A 298 -6.36 14.89 -2.22
CA LEU A 298 -5.14 15.64 -2.53
C LEU A 298 -4.93 16.81 -1.55
N ALA A 299 -5.97 17.61 -1.29
CA ALA A 299 -5.89 18.74 -0.35
C ALA A 299 -5.51 18.27 1.06
N ARG A 300 -6.07 17.14 1.52
CA ARG A 300 -5.71 16.51 2.80
C ARG A 300 -4.25 16.02 2.81
N GLY A 301 -3.82 15.33 1.75
CA GLY A 301 -2.43 14.88 1.58
C GLY A 301 -1.44 16.05 1.60
N VAL A 302 -1.73 17.13 0.88
CA VAL A 302 -0.93 18.36 0.87
C VAL A 302 -0.86 18.99 2.28
N SER A 303 -1.98 19.01 3.00
CA SER A 303 -2.02 19.54 4.38
C SER A 303 -1.14 18.71 5.33
N VAL A 304 -1.19 17.37 5.22
CA VAL A 304 -0.30 16.49 5.98
C VAL A 304 1.16 16.73 5.62
N LEU A 305 1.52 16.74 4.34
CA LEU A 305 2.90 16.94 3.90
C LEU A 305 3.47 18.28 4.40
N ARG A 306 2.68 19.38 4.27
CA ARG A 306 3.07 20.72 4.74
C ARG A 306 3.37 20.73 6.24
N ARG A 307 2.55 20.04 7.04
CA ARG A 307 2.73 19.95 8.50
C ARG A 307 4.05 19.33 8.90
N TYR A 308 4.53 18.36 8.11
CA TYR A 308 5.82 17.71 8.35
C TYR A 308 6.99 18.30 7.55
N GLY A 309 6.82 19.49 6.91
CA GLY A 309 7.89 20.14 6.15
C GLY A 309 8.35 19.37 4.91
N MET A 310 7.44 18.60 4.29
CA MET A 310 7.73 17.77 3.12
C MET A 310 7.31 18.47 1.82
N ASP A 311 7.87 18.03 0.67
CA ASP A 311 7.60 18.60 -0.65
C ASP A 311 6.14 18.33 -1.09
N THR A 312 5.30 19.35 -1.03
CA THR A 312 3.88 19.26 -1.34
C THR A 312 3.54 19.21 -2.85
N PRO A 313 4.22 19.97 -3.75
CA PRO A 313 3.98 19.94 -5.19
C PRO A 313 4.13 18.55 -5.81
N VAL A 314 5.00 17.70 -5.28
CA VAL A 314 5.25 16.35 -5.79
C VAL A 314 3.99 15.50 -5.80
N LEU A 315 3.15 15.58 -4.77
CA LEU A 315 1.93 14.78 -4.70
C LEU A 315 0.96 15.11 -5.84
N ALA A 316 0.76 16.39 -6.15
CA ALA A 316 -0.09 16.81 -7.27
C ALA A 316 0.48 16.37 -8.62
N ARG A 317 1.80 16.52 -8.82
CA ARG A 317 2.49 16.04 -10.04
C ARG A 317 2.35 14.53 -10.19
N SER A 318 2.35 13.78 -9.10
CA SER A 318 2.19 12.32 -9.11
C SER A 318 0.81 11.89 -9.56
N LEU A 319 -0.25 12.59 -9.14
CA LEU A 319 -1.60 12.31 -9.63
C LEU A 319 -1.70 12.61 -11.14
N ALA A 320 -1.15 13.73 -11.61
CA ALA A 320 -1.11 14.05 -13.01
C ALA A 320 -0.27 13.06 -13.85
N ALA A 321 0.75 12.44 -13.25
CA ALA A 321 1.54 11.37 -13.86
C ALA A 321 0.76 10.05 -14.02
N LEU A 322 -0.21 9.78 -13.15
CA LEU A 322 -1.02 8.56 -13.19
C LEU A 322 -2.19 8.66 -14.18
N THR A 323 -2.86 9.80 -14.22
CA THR A 323 -4.10 9.96 -14.99
C THR A 323 -4.23 11.37 -15.57
N GLY A 324 -4.89 11.46 -16.75
CA GLY A 324 -5.27 12.75 -17.35
C GLY A 324 -6.63 13.28 -16.86
N ARG A 325 -7.37 12.54 -16.02
CA ARG A 325 -8.64 13.00 -15.49
C ARG A 325 -8.44 14.07 -14.40
N ARG A 326 -9.39 14.96 -14.28
CA ARG A 326 -9.39 15.92 -13.17
C ARG A 326 -9.66 15.17 -11.85
N PRO A 327 -8.98 15.53 -10.75
CA PRO A 327 -9.17 14.87 -9.45
C PRO A 327 -10.62 14.88 -8.94
N GLU A 328 -11.41 15.89 -9.32
CA GLU A 328 -12.82 16.02 -8.93
C GLU A 328 -13.75 15.03 -9.64
N HIS A 329 -13.29 14.40 -10.73
CA HIS A 329 -14.09 13.49 -11.55
C HIS A 329 -14.00 12.02 -11.13
N GLY A 330 -13.39 11.72 -9.97
CA GLY A 330 -13.31 10.38 -9.42
C GLY A 330 -12.86 10.40 -7.98
N VAL A 331 -12.91 9.22 -7.33
CA VAL A 331 -12.43 9.01 -5.97
C VAL A 331 -11.70 7.67 -5.87
N GLY A 332 -10.57 7.65 -5.20
CA GLY A 332 -9.80 6.43 -4.95
C GLY A 332 -8.41 6.41 -5.57
N LEU A 333 -8.04 7.43 -6.36
CA LEU A 333 -6.69 7.58 -6.89
C LEU A 333 -5.66 7.70 -5.74
N ILE A 334 -5.99 8.46 -4.66
CA ILE A 334 -5.27 8.36 -3.39
C ILE A 334 -6.01 7.36 -2.51
N ALA A 335 -5.50 6.13 -2.46
CA ALA A 335 -6.12 5.05 -1.71
C ALA A 335 -5.96 5.22 -0.20
N TYR A 336 -4.72 5.43 0.25
CA TYR A 336 -4.36 5.62 1.66
C TYR A 336 -3.38 6.77 1.83
N LEU A 337 -3.47 7.43 2.98
CA LEU A 337 -2.37 8.21 3.55
C LEU A 337 -1.85 7.48 4.79
N ALA A 338 -0.53 7.43 4.96
CA ALA A 338 0.08 6.80 6.13
C ALA A 338 1.14 7.69 6.76
N LEU A 339 1.16 7.72 8.10
CA LEU A 339 2.20 8.35 8.90
C LEU A 339 3.02 7.27 9.59
N ALA A 340 4.30 7.21 9.29
CA ALA A 340 5.23 6.27 9.87
C ALA A 340 6.23 6.96 10.81
N HIS A 341 6.36 6.40 11.99
CA HIS A 341 7.42 6.67 12.94
C HIS A 341 8.36 5.47 13.00
N GLN A 342 9.65 5.72 13.03
CA GLN A 342 10.69 4.71 13.21
C GLN A 342 11.72 5.29 14.19
N ARG A 343 12.23 4.44 15.07
CA ARG A 343 13.27 4.84 16.04
C ARG A 343 14.41 5.54 15.31
N ASP A 344 14.89 6.65 15.85
CA ASP A 344 16.02 7.44 15.36
C ASP A 344 15.87 8.03 13.94
N HIS A 345 14.64 8.09 13.43
CA HIS A 345 14.34 8.68 12.13
C HIS A 345 13.24 9.73 12.21
N ALA A 346 13.32 10.74 11.34
CA ALA A 346 12.24 11.68 11.12
C ALA A 346 10.96 10.98 10.67
N PRO A 347 9.77 11.49 11.03
CA PRO A 347 8.51 10.95 10.55
C PRO A 347 8.44 10.91 9.01
N ARG A 348 7.76 9.92 8.48
CA ARG A 348 7.59 9.70 7.06
C ARG A 348 6.11 9.62 6.71
N VAL A 349 5.69 10.36 5.68
CA VAL A 349 4.34 10.28 5.12
C VAL A 349 4.38 9.46 3.83
N THR A 350 3.41 8.57 3.64
CA THR A 350 3.27 7.79 2.41
C THR A 350 1.87 8.01 1.83
N ALA A 351 1.80 8.36 0.55
CA ALA A 351 0.58 8.33 -0.24
C ALA A 351 0.55 7.07 -1.09
N TYR A 352 -0.49 6.26 -0.96
CA TYR A 352 -0.75 5.08 -1.78
C TYR A 352 -1.66 5.47 -2.92
N LEU A 353 -1.28 5.10 -4.13
CA LEU A 353 -1.86 5.62 -5.36
C LEU A 353 -2.35 4.46 -6.24
N SER A 354 -3.65 4.40 -6.47
CA SER A 354 -4.26 3.41 -7.36
C SER A 354 -3.86 3.65 -8.81
N SER A 355 -3.65 2.58 -9.57
CA SER A 355 -3.37 2.66 -11.01
C SER A 355 -4.61 3.04 -11.84
N GLU A 356 -5.81 2.59 -11.41
CA GLU A 356 -7.10 2.79 -12.13
C GLU A 356 -7.05 2.27 -13.58
N ALA A 357 -6.43 1.09 -13.80
CA ALA A 357 -6.33 0.53 -15.14
C ALA A 357 -7.70 0.11 -15.70
N TYR A 358 -8.59 -0.40 -14.86
CA TYR A 358 -9.87 -0.96 -15.27
C TYR A 358 -11.08 -0.07 -14.98
N ALA A 359 -11.09 0.66 -13.87
CA ALA A 359 -12.22 1.50 -13.52
C ALA A 359 -11.83 2.71 -12.67
N VAL A 360 -12.61 3.77 -12.81
CA VAL A 360 -12.59 4.95 -11.93
C VAL A 360 -13.90 4.96 -11.14
N ARG A 361 -13.80 4.99 -9.81
CA ARG A 361 -14.97 5.13 -8.94
C ARG A 361 -15.51 6.58 -9.05
N PRO A 362 -16.82 6.76 -9.30
CA PRO A 362 -17.39 8.12 -9.38
C PRO A 362 -17.25 8.87 -8.05
N PRO A 363 -17.21 10.21 -8.09
CA PRO A 363 -17.21 11.02 -6.88
C PRO A 363 -18.50 10.83 -6.09
N VAL A 364 -18.40 10.98 -4.76
CA VAL A 364 -19.56 10.89 -3.86
C VAL A 364 -20.32 12.23 -3.87
N VAL A 365 -21.52 12.22 -4.42
CA VAL A 365 -22.45 13.36 -4.34
C VAL A 365 -23.12 13.31 -2.97
N ARG A 366 -22.83 14.27 -2.09
CA ARG A 366 -23.69 14.50 -0.91
C ARG A 366 -24.91 15.25 -1.41
N GLU A 367 -26.09 14.65 -1.27
CA GLU A 367 -27.35 15.42 -1.35
C GLU A 367 -27.24 16.56 -0.33
N SER A 368 -27.39 17.80 -0.80
CA SER A 368 -27.54 18.95 0.08
C SER A 368 -28.79 18.68 0.93
N ARG A 369 -28.63 18.40 2.21
CA ARG A 369 -29.74 18.51 3.14
C ARG A 369 -30.10 20.00 3.16
N ASP A 370 -31.09 20.36 2.40
CA ASP A 370 -31.71 21.67 2.55
C ASP A 370 -32.05 21.89 4.03
N PRO A 371 -31.68 23.03 4.62
CA PRO A 371 -32.10 23.33 5.97
C PRO A 371 -33.63 23.37 5.93
N VAL A 372 -34.28 22.43 6.64
CA VAL A 372 -35.73 22.46 6.88
C VAL A 372 -36.04 23.83 7.43
N ALA A 373 -36.72 24.65 6.62
CA ALA A 373 -37.24 25.93 7.04
C ALA A 373 -38.20 25.66 8.21
N VAL A 374 -37.75 25.97 9.41
CA VAL A 374 -38.63 26.03 10.59
C VAL A 374 -39.56 27.22 10.37
N ARG A 375 -40.84 26.93 10.12
CA ARG A 375 -41.93 27.90 10.19
C ARG A 375 -42.39 28.03 11.62
#